data_a42478069373e9575f78a18e18ef104f
#
_entry.id   a42478069373e9575f78a18e18ef104f
#
_cell.length_a   1.000
_cell.length_b   1.000
_cell.length_c   1.000
_cell.angle_alpha   90.00
_cell.angle_beta   90.00
_cell.angle_gamma   90.00
#
_symmetry.space_group_name_H-M   'P 1'
#
loop_
_entity.id
_entity.type
_entity.pdbx_description
1 polymer ?
#
loop_
_entity_poly.entity_id
_entity_poly.type
_entity_poly.pdbx_seq_one_letter_code
_entity_poly.pdbx_strand_id
1 'polypeptide(L)'
;MLWNDETSLPIIKNKGVMGTHDEDAFNYFKHTKVICRLCPRVHHKFPTLFAHHQKTITMDTQPHLIPTSVDGGRDEFRNSFSNREIVSFIGGVDLCDGRYDTEEHSLFRTINTESHAQDFYQTNIGGASLLKGGPREPWHDAHACITGEAAWDVLANFEQRWTKQCDPSLLISTGAIPDLIRQPSLKNVNSGGDWKVQVFRSIDHASATTMPNGVSIESSIHEAYVEAIRHAERFIYIENQYFIGGCHFWEKDKQCGCRNLIPVEIALKVLNKIKAKERFAVYIVIPMWPEGLPESEPVQDILHWTRQTMGMMYKLIGEAIQESGEPGHPRDYLNFFCLANREEHRKGEFVPPYSPQPTTQYWKAQTQRRSMVYVHSKLMIGMELSLIIFVSLAAMHIYFSMTKYSLLVVGAWRLLSSG
;
A
#
# COMPACT_ATOMS: atom_id res chain seq x y z
N MET A 1 -12.17 12.57 4.07
CA MET A 1 -10.92 13.27 4.54
C MET A 1 -9.86 13.06 3.47
N LEU A 2 -9.28 14.12 3.00
CA LEU A 2 -8.15 14.09 2.06
C LEU A 2 -6.93 14.71 2.73
N TRP A 3 -5.74 14.27 2.34
CA TRP A 3 -4.52 14.90 2.82
C TRP A 3 -4.29 16.22 2.07
N ASN A 4 -3.92 17.28 2.79
CA ASN A 4 -3.57 18.54 2.15
C ASN A 4 -2.09 18.54 1.76
N ASP A 5 -1.82 18.39 0.47
CA ASP A 5 -0.46 18.41 -0.11
C ASP A 5 0.06 19.85 -0.32
N GLU A 6 -0.68 20.87 0.04
CA GLU A 6 -0.27 22.26 -0.12
C GLU A 6 1.02 22.54 0.65
N THR A 7 2.06 22.94 -0.06
CA THR A 7 3.30 23.45 0.55
C THR A 7 3.11 24.90 0.94
N SER A 8 3.06 25.17 2.21
CA SER A 8 3.05 26.52 2.79
C SER A 8 4.44 27.18 2.74
N LEU A 9 5.06 27.23 1.57
CA LEU A 9 6.15 28.18 1.33
C LEU A 9 5.53 29.50 0.85
N PRO A 10 5.70 30.63 1.57
CA PRO A 10 4.97 31.89 1.28
C PRO A 10 5.24 32.49 -0.10
N ILE A 11 6.19 31.95 -0.86
CA ILE A 11 6.69 32.53 -2.11
C ILE A 11 6.37 31.67 -3.33
N ILE A 12 6.05 30.37 -3.16
CA ILE A 12 5.78 29.47 -4.27
C ILE A 12 4.45 28.80 -4.03
N LYS A 13 3.40 29.30 -4.68
CA LYS A 13 2.12 28.58 -4.81
C LYS A 13 2.29 27.40 -5.78
N ASN A 14 2.98 26.36 -5.36
CA ASN A 14 2.93 25.09 -6.08
C ASN A 14 1.70 24.32 -5.59
N LYS A 15 0.94 23.81 -6.54
CA LYS A 15 -0.22 22.91 -6.33
C LYS A 15 0.24 21.55 -5.77
N GLY A 16 0.80 21.54 -4.56
CA GLY A 16 1.29 20.35 -3.90
C GLY A 16 2.67 19.85 -4.42
N VAL A 17 3.40 19.15 -3.53
CA VAL A 17 4.71 18.55 -3.87
C VAL A 17 4.53 17.22 -4.60
N MET A 18 3.43 16.52 -4.31
CA MET A 18 3.14 15.17 -4.81
C MET A 18 2.14 15.15 -5.96
N GLY A 19 1.52 16.29 -6.29
CA GLY A 19 0.52 16.36 -7.37
C GLY A 19 -0.72 15.50 -7.11
N THR A 20 -1.18 15.41 -5.87
CA THR A 20 -2.25 14.50 -5.45
C THR A 20 -3.67 14.98 -5.82
N HIS A 21 -3.80 16.17 -6.40
CA HIS A 21 -5.09 16.77 -6.79
C HIS A 21 -6.13 16.89 -5.66
N ASP A 22 -5.70 16.93 -4.41
CA ASP A 22 -6.59 17.00 -3.24
C ASP A 22 -7.43 18.28 -3.23
N GLU A 23 -6.85 19.41 -3.63
CA GLU A 23 -7.56 20.69 -3.74
C GLU A 23 -8.61 20.65 -4.85
N ASP A 24 -8.31 20.01 -5.97
CA ASP A 24 -9.27 19.84 -7.07
C ASP A 24 -10.44 18.96 -6.62
N ALA A 25 -10.18 17.88 -5.91
CA ALA A 25 -11.19 17.01 -5.32
C ALA A 25 -12.04 17.76 -4.27
N PHE A 26 -11.40 18.55 -3.40
CA PHE A 26 -12.11 19.37 -2.43
C PHE A 26 -13.04 20.38 -3.11
N ASN A 27 -12.57 21.08 -4.14
CA ASN A 27 -13.35 22.07 -4.88
C ASN A 27 -14.52 21.41 -5.63
N TYR A 28 -14.31 20.21 -6.20
CA TYR A 28 -15.37 19.44 -6.85
C TYR A 28 -16.52 19.14 -5.89
N PHE A 29 -16.23 18.72 -4.65
CA PHE A 29 -17.24 18.37 -3.67
C PHE A 29 -17.87 19.57 -2.94
N LYS A 30 -17.29 20.76 -3.03
CA LYS A 30 -17.66 21.95 -2.25
C LYS A 30 -19.14 22.34 -2.38
N HIS A 31 -19.77 22.09 -3.50
CA HIS A 31 -21.16 22.42 -3.78
C HIS A 31 -22.06 21.19 -3.85
N THR A 32 -21.61 20.06 -3.35
CA THR A 32 -22.36 18.81 -3.27
C THR A 32 -22.82 18.52 -1.84
N LYS A 33 -23.53 17.40 -1.64
CA LYS A 33 -23.88 16.89 -0.30
C LYS A 33 -22.70 16.22 0.43
N VAL A 34 -21.57 16.05 -0.26
CA VAL A 34 -20.39 15.39 0.32
C VAL A 34 -19.63 16.37 1.19
N ILE A 35 -19.42 16.00 2.45
CA ILE A 35 -18.61 16.77 3.39
C ILE A 35 -17.14 16.43 3.15
N CYS A 36 -16.47 17.17 2.28
CA CYS A 36 -15.04 17.01 2.03
C CYS A 36 -14.23 17.90 2.98
N ARG A 37 -13.12 17.38 3.50
CA ARG A 37 -12.17 18.12 4.35
C ARG A 37 -10.75 17.79 3.97
N LEU A 38 -9.93 18.84 3.88
CA LEU A 38 -8.48 18.72 3.72
C LEU A 38 -7.84 18.66 5.11
N CYS A 39 -7.02 17.65 5.33
CA CYS A 39 -6.27 17.47 6.56
C CYS A 39 -4.89 18.09 6.41
N PRO A 40 -4.53 19.12 7.20
CA PRO A 40 -3.25 19.80 7.07
C PRO A 40 -2.09 18.91 7.51
N ARG A 41 -0.91 19.23 7.02
CA ARG A 41 0.35 18.72 7.56
C ARG A 41 0.59 19.37 8.92
N VAL A 42 0.62 18.58 9.98
CA VAL A 42 0.54 19.12 11.35
C VAL A 42 1.89 19.40 11.98
N HIS A 43 2.99 19.41 11.28
CA HIS A 43 4.30 19.66 11.90
C HIS A 43 4.87 21.02 11.54
N HIS A 44 4.82 21.99 12.48
CA HIS A 44 5.29 23.36 12.29
C HIS A 44 6.81 23.48 12.02
N LYS A 45 7.61 22.50 12.42
CA LYS A 45 9.06 22.53 12.22
C LYS A 45 9.53 21.90 10.90
N PHE A 46 8.77 20.92 10.37
CA PHE A 46 9.10 20.20 9.14
C PHE A 46 7.83 19.83 8.37
N PRO A 47 7.14 20.80 7.77
CA PRO A 47 5.82 20.59 7.16
C PRO A 47 5.85 19.63 5.95
N THR A 48 7.01 19.40 5.36
CA THR A 48 7.16 18.56 4.16
C THR A 48 7.39 17.08 4.46
N LEU A 49 7.53 16.68 5.73
CA LEU A 49 8.02 15.35 6.10
C LEU A 49 6.92 14.33 6.44
N PHE A 50 5.68 14.77 6.64
CA PHE A 50 4.60 13.88 7.07
C PHE A 50 3.46 13.87 6.05
N ALA A 51 3.07 12.69 5.62
CA ALA A 51 1.96 12.46 4.72
C ALA A 51 0.93 11.52 5.35
N HIS A 52 -0.35 11.85 5.20
CA HIS A 52 -1.41 10.90 5.51
C HIS A 52 -1.56 9.93 4.33
N HIS A 53 -1.18 8.68 4.53
CA HIS A 53 -1.15 7.68 3.46
C HIS A 53 -2.15 6.54 3.70
N GLN A 54 -3.08 6.71 4.61
CA GLN A 54 -4.15 5.75 4.84
C GLN A 54 -5.20 5.85 3.73
N LYS A 55 -5.50 4.73 3.11
CA LYS A 55 -6.53 4.59 2.07
C LYS A 55 -7.60 3.67 2.61
N THR A 56 -8.67 4.28 3.13
CA THR A 56 -9.76 3.55 3.76
C THR A 56 -11.10 4.10 3.30
N ILE A 57 -12.04 3.21 3.07
CA ILE A 57 -13.45 3.56 2.87
C ILE A 57 -14.23 2.75 3.90
N THR A 58 -14.98 3.44 4.74
CA THR A 58 -15.90 2.81 5.70
C THR A 58 -17.31 3.23 5.37
N MET A 59 -18.22 2.28 5.29
CA MET A 59 -19.62 2.51 4.96
C MET A 59 -20.52 1.54 5.70
N ASP A 60 -21.77 1.92 5.85
CA ASP A 60 -22.82 1.01 6.28
C ASP A 60 -23.47 0.34 5.07
N THR A 61 -23.76 -0.93 5.16
CA THR A 61 -24.38 -1.70 4.08
C THR A 61 -25.36 -2.75 4.61
N GLN A 62 -26.21 -3.24 3.72
CA GLN A 62 -27.03 -4.39 4.03
C GLN A 62 -26.16 -5.65 3.97
N PRO A 63 -26.31 -6.60 4.92
CA PRO A 63 -25.43 -7.77 5.01
C PRO A 63 -25.34 -8.61 3.73
N HIS A 64 -26.41 -8.71 2.96
CA HIS A 64 -26.45 -9.46 1.70
C HIS A 64 -25.67 -8.80 0.54
N LEU A 65 -25.27 -7.53 0.68
CA LEU A 65 -24.47 -6.82 -0.31
C LEU A 65 -22.95 -6.90 -0.02
N ILE A 66 -22.58 -7.54 1.09
CA ILE A 66 -21.17 -7.75 1.41
C ILE A 66 -20.64 -8.86 0.51
N PRO A 67 -19.52 -8.61 -0.25
CA PRO A 67 -18.91 -9.63 -1.07
C PRO A 67 -18.49 -10.83 -0.21
N THR A 68 -19.11 -11.98 -0.42
CA THR A 68 -18.69 -13.23 0.22
C THR A 68 -17.93 -14.06 -0.80
N SER A 69 -16.77 -14.57 -0.42
CA SER A 69 -15.95 -15.44 -1.27
C SER A 69 -16.45 -16.89 -1.34
N VAL A 70 -17.65 -17.19 -0.83
CA VAL A 70 -18.19 -18.55 -0.77
C VAL A 70 -19.60 -18.59 -1.32
N ASP A 71 -19.84 -19.62 -2.13
CA ASP A 71 -21.04 -19.96 -2.87
C ASP A 71 -22.40 -19.61 -2.25
N GLY A 72 -23.18 -18.98 -3.10
CA GLY A 72 -24.59 -18.76 -3.09
C GLY A 72 -25.51 -19.58 -2.20
N GLY A 73 -25.72 -19.14 -0.98
CA GLY A 73 -26.98 -19.34 -0.28
C GLY A 73 -27.87 -18.14 -0.57
N ARG A 74 -28.89 -18.31 -1.39
CA ARG A 74 -29.99 -17.34 -1.54
C ARG A 74 -30.76 -17.32 -0.22
N ASP A 75 -30.39 -16.42 0.67
CA ASP A 75 -31.24 -16.10 1.81
C ASP A 75 -32.31 -15.09 1.38
N GLU A 76 -33.53 -15.42 1.77
CA GLU A 76 -34.78 -14.72 1.45
C GLU A 76 -34.67 -13.22 1.77
N PHE A 77 -35.16 -12.41 0.84
CA PHE A 77 -35.40 -10.99 0.98
C PHE A 77 -36.15 -10.67 2.28
N ARG A 78 -35.46 -10.37 3.33
CA ARG A 78 -36.00 -9.63 4.46
C ARG A 78 -35.85 -8.14 4.19
N ASN A 79 -36.93 -7.54 3.73
CA ASN A 79 -37.11 -6.08 3.70
C ASN A 79 -37.09 -5.54 5.14
N SER A 80 -35.91 -5.25 5.65
CA SER A 80 -35.75 -4.50 6.89
C SER A 80 -34.68 -3.44 6.65
N PHE A 81 -35.08 -2.19 6.67
CA PHE A 81 -34.16 -1.04 6.71
C PHE A 81 -33.35 -1.01 8.03
N SER A 82 -33.69 -1.82 9.00
CA SER A 82 -32.98 -2.05 10.26
C SER A 82 -32.02 -3.23 10.09
N ASN A 83 -30.79 -3.12 10.57
CA ASN A 83 -29.69 -4.09 10.55
C ASN A 83 -28.65 -3.88 9.43
N ARG A 84 -28.28 -2.65 9.18
CA ARG A 84 -27.07 -2.37 8.37
C ARG A 84 -25.82 -2.72 9.20
N GLU A 85 -24.80 -3.19 8.53
CA GLU A 85 -23.51 -3.54 9.13
C GLU A 85 -22.43 -2.60 8.61
N ILE A 86 -21.41 -2.36 9.41
CA ILE A 86 -20.23 -1.61 8.98
C ILE A 86 -19.34 -2.53 8.16
N VAL A 87 -18.96 -2.06 6.98
CA VAL A 87 -17.94 -2.65 6.15
C VAL A 87 -16.83 -1.61 5.91
N SER A 88 -15.60 -2.06 5.93
CA SER A 88 -14.44 -1.21 5.67
C SER A 88 -13.57 -1.80 4.57
N PHE A 89 -13.12 -0.94 3.67
CA PHE A 89 -12.14 -1.26 2.65
C PHE A 89 -10.82 -0.62 3.02
N ILE A 90 -9.74 -1.37 2.91
CA ILE A 90 -8.39 -0.93 3.29
C ILE A 90 -7.35 -1.56 2.38
N GLY A 91 -6.38 -0.77 1.94
CA GLY A 91 -5.30 -1.26 1.09
C GLY A 91 -4.47 -0.15 0.48
N GLY A 92 -3.83 -0.44 -0.66
CA GLY A 92 -2.96 0.48 -1.33
C GLY A 92 -3.65 1.38 -2.37
N VAL A 93 -4.88 1.10 -2.80
CA VAL A 93 -5.55 1.83 -3.88
C VAL A 93 -6.00 3.21 -3.42
N ASP A 94 -5.42 4.24 -4.03
CA ASP A 94 -5.86 5.64 -3.88
C ASP A 94 -7.05 5.97 -4.81
N LEU A 95 -7.84 6.96 -4.44
CA LEU A 95 -8.81 7.61 -5.34
C LEU A 95 -8.06 8.68 -6.16
N CYS A 96 -7.28 8.25 -7.12
CA CYS A 96 -6.42 9.09 -7.94
C CYS A 96 -6.32 8.51 -9.35
N ASP A 97 -5.93 9.35 -10.33
CA ASP A 97 -5.73 8.95 -11.71
C ASP A 97 -4.74 7.79 -11.86
N GLY A 98 -4.99 6.90 -12.80
CA GLY A 98 -4.12 5.79 -13.15
C GLY A 98 -4.13 4.60 -12.19
N ARG A 99 -5.02 4.61 -11.18
CA ARG A 99 -5.06 3.55 -10.16
C ARG A 99 -6.00 2.39 -10.53
N TYR A 100 -6.95 2.64 -11.44
CA TYR A 100 -7.82 1.58 -11.92
C TYR A 100 -7.08 0.64 -12.85
N ASP A 101 -7.09 -0.65 -12.56
CA ASP A 101 -6.53 -1.68 -13.41
C ASP A 101 -7.28 -3.01 -13.24
N THR A 102 -6.97 -3.96 -14.10
CA THR A 102 -7.45 -5.32 -14.07
C THR A 102 -6.28 -6.30 -13.96
N GLU A 103 -6.56 -7.58 -13.75
CA GLU A 103 -5.55 -8.63 -13.62
C GLU A 103 -4.66 -8.80 -14.87
N GLU A 104 -5.15 -8.36 -16.04
CA GLU A 104 -4.38 -8.42 -17.28
C GLU A 104 -3.27 -7.37 -17.37
N HIS A 105 -3.30 -6.33 -16.56
CA HIS A 105 -2.32 -5.24 -16.56
C HIS A 105 -2.02 -4.73 -17.97
N SER A 106 -3.09 -4.36 -18.70
CA SER A 106 -3.04 -4.04 -20.12
C SER A 106 -2.18 -2.80 -20.42
N LEU A 107 -1.35 -2.86 -21.44
CA LEU A 107 -0.45 -1.78 -21.86
C LEU A 107 -1.04 -0.89 -22.95
N PHE A 108 -1.69 -1.50 -23.95
CA PHE A 108 -2.17 -0.82 -25.17
C PHE A 108 -3.65 -1.07 -25.46
N ARG A 109 -4.15 -2.26 -25.13
CA ARG A 109 -5.48 -2.72 -25.56
C ARG A 109 -6.64 -1.91 -25.00
N THR A 110 -6.45 -1.27 -23.86
CA THR A 110 -7.52 -0.59 -23.13
C THR A 110 -7.39 0.93 -23.14
N ILE A 111 -6.38 1.50 -23.79
CA ILE A 111 -6.11 2.95 -23.76
C ILE A 111 -7.19 3.81 -24.42
N ASN A 112 -8.02 3.22 -25.28
CA ASN A 112 -9.16 3.88 -25.93
C ASN A 112 -10.52 3.32 -25.50
N THR A 113 -10.55 2.49 -24.44
CA THR A 113 -11.79 1.96 -23.87
C THR A 113 -12.31 2.88 -22.76
N GLU A 114 -13.54 2.66 -22.31
CA GLU A 114 -14.13 3.39 -21.19
C GLU A 114 -13.27 3.35 -19.93
N SER A 115 -12.55 2.25 -19.71
CA SER A 115 -11.73 2.07 -18.52
C SER A 115 -10.52 3.00 -18.45
N HIS A 116 -9.84 3.26 -19.58
CA HIS A 116 -8.57 3.99 -19.58
C HIS A 116 -8.49 5.17 -20.56
N ALA A 117 -9.51 5.39 -21.38
CA ALA A 117 -9.51 6.50 -22.32
C ALA A 117 -9.47 7.88 -21.64
N GLN A 118 -10.02 7.98 -20.42
CA GLN A 118 -10.00 9.18 -19.59
C GLN A 118 -9.06 9.08 -18.40
N ASP A 119 -8.39 7.95 -18.25
CA ASP A 119 -7.47 7.63 -17.14
C ASP A 119 -6.11 7.15 -17.69
N PHE A 120 -5.60 7.83 -18.71
CA PHE A 120 -4.28 7.53 -19.25
C PHE A 120 -3.20 8.04 -18.31
N TYR A 121 -2.45 7.12 -17.70
CA TYR A 121 -1.41 7.42 -16.75
C TYR A 121 -0.08 6.79 -17.18
N GLN A 122 1.00 7.56 -17.18
CA GLN A 122 2.36 7.09 -17.46
C GLN A 122 3.38 8.10 -16.93
N THR A 123 3.98 7.84 -15.80
CA THR A 123 4.94 8.75 -15.15
C THR A 123 6.40 8.45 -15.45
N ASN A 124 6.71 7.21 -15.82
CA ASN A 124 8.09 6.79 -16.04
C ASN A 124 8.63 7.10 -17.44
N ILE A 125 7.76 7.54 -18.36
CA ILE A 125 8.13 7.86 -19.74
C ILE A 125 7.86 9.33 -20.01
N GLY A 126 8.92 10.11 -20.15
CA GLY A 126 8.83 11.54 -20.42
C GLY A 126 8.06 11.86 -21.69
N GLY A 127 7.09 12.79 -21.57
CA GLY A 127 6.24 13.25 -22.68
C GLY A 127 5.22 12.22 -23.15
N ALA A 128 4.92 11.20 -22.36
CA ALA A 128 3.84 10.25 -22.64
C ALA A 128 2.48 10.94 -22.65
N SER A 129 1.62 10.54 -23.56
CA SER A 129 0.25 11.06 -23.67
C SER A 129 -0.61 10.10 -24.49
N LEU A 130 -1.93 10.12 -24.28
CA LEU A 130 -2.87 9.36 -25.08
C LEU A 130 -2.74 9.66 -26.59
N LEU A 131 -2.44 10.92 -26.97
CA LEU A 131 -2.24 11.32 -28.37
C LEU A 131 -1.05 10.64 -29.05
N LYS A 132 -0.07 10.18 -28.28
CA LYS A 132 1.09 9.41 -28.76
C LYS A 132 0.94 7.89 -28.52
N GLY A 133 -0.15 7.48 -27.91
CA GLY A 133 -0.45 6.09 -27.58
C GLY A 133 0.29 5.55 -26.37
N GLY A 134 0.06 4.27 -26.08
CA GLY A 134 0.69 3.59 -24.96
C GLY A 134 2.21 3.39 -25.10
N PRO A 135 2.79 2.67 -24.13
CA PRO A 135 2.07 1.98 -23.07
C PRO A 135 1.51 2.92 -22.01
N ARG A 136 0.36 2.60 -21.44
CA ARG A 136 -0.01 3.12 -20.12
C ARG A 136 0.88 2.49 -19.05
N GLU A 137 0.86 3.04 -17.85
CA GLU A 137 1.50 2.43 -16.67
C GLU A 137 0.48 1.56 -15.93
N PRO A 138 0.53 0.23 -16.04
CA PRO A 138 -0.36 -0.65 -15.29
C PRO A 138 -0.09 -0.57 -13.80
N TRP A 139 -1.17 -0.73 -13.01
CA TRP A 139 -1.13 -0.56 -11.56
C TRP A 139 -1.47 -1.88 -10.85
N HIS A 140 -0.52 -2.41 -10.07
CA HIS A 140 -0.71 -3.61 -9.29
C HIS A 140 -0.83 -3.28 -7.82
N ASP A 141 -2.00 -3.54 -7.24
CA ASP A 141 -2.29 -3.19 -5.85
C ASP A 141 -3.14 -4.25 -5.17
N ALA A 142 -3.17 -4.20 -3.84
CA ALA A 142 -3.99 -5.07 -3.02
C ALA A 142 -4.89 -4.23 -2.10
N HIS A 143 -6.16 -4.61 -2.02
CA HIS A 143 -7.15 -3.96 -1.19
C HIS A 143 -8.08 -5.00 -0.58
N ALA A 144 -8.37 -4.90 0.72
CA ALA A 144 -9.21 -5.84 1.45
C ALA A 144 -10.56 -5.23 1.80
N CYS A 145 -11.60 -6.04 1.74
CA CYS A 145 -12.91 -5.76 2.29
C CYS A 145 -13.02 -6.46 3.64
N ILE A 146 -13.36 -5.73 4.69
CA ILE A 146 -13.39 -6.20 6.08
C ILE A 146 -14.78 -5.98 6.66
N THR A 147 -15.26 -6.96 7.42
CA THR A 147 -16.53 -6.92 8.15
C THR A 147 -16.30 -7.26 9.63
N GLY A 148 -17.35 -7.23 10.43
CA GLY A 148 -17.30 -7.56 11.85
C GLY A 148 -16.55 -6.52 12.67
N GLU A 149 -15.99 -6.94 13.81
CA GLU A 149 -15.33 -6.03 14.77
C GLU A 149 -14.17 -5.25 14.16
N ALA A 150 -13.36 -5.87 13.30
CA ALA A 150 -12.24 -5.22 12.66
C ALA A 150 -12.65 -4.04 11.74
N ALA A 151 -13.84 -4.08 11.15
CA ALA A 151 -14.36 -2.93 10.39
C ALA A 151 -14.66 -1.74 11.29
N TRP A 152 -15.07 -1.98 12.54
CA TRP A 152 -15.27 -0.95 13.54
C TRP A 152 -13.96 -0.33 14.04
N ASP A 153 -12.87 -1.09 14.11
CA ASP A 153 -11.55 -0.55 14.41
C ASP A 153 -11.10 0.45 13.34
N VAL A 154 -11.40 0.17 12.06
CA VAL A 154 -11.13 1.11 10.96
C VAL A 154 -11.99 2.37 11.09
N LEU A 155 -13.28 2.21 11.42
CA LEU A 155 -14.17 3.34 11.70
C LEU A 155 -13.65 4.19 12.86
N ALA A 156 -13.26 3.55 13.96
CA ALA A 156 -12.72 4.24 15.13
C ALA A 156 -11.46 5.05 14.79
N ASN A 157 -10.57 4.52 13.94
CA ASN A 157 -9.41 5.26 13.44
C ASN A 157 -9.84 6.50 12.63
N PHE A 158 -10.86 6.39 11.78
CA PHE A 158 -11.41 7.54 11.05
C PHE A 158 -11.99 8.58 12.00
N GLU A 159 -12.81 8.18 12.98
CA GLU A 159 -13.45 9.08 13.95
C GLU A 159 -12.41 9.84 14.81
N GLN A 160 -11.36 9.15 15.27
CA GLN A 160 -10.26 9.77 16.01
C GLN A 160 -9.53 10.82 15.17
N ARG A 161 -9.25 10.52 13.92
CA ARG A 161 -8.62 11.45 12.97
C ARG A 161 -9.52 12.63 12.66
N TRP A 162 -10.81 12.38 12.42
CA TRP A 162 -11.78 13.43 12.16
C TRP A 162 -11.91 14.38 13.34
N THR A 163 -12.09 13.83 14.54
CA THR A 163 -12.20 14.61 15.80
C THR A 163 -10.95 15.48 16.02
N LYS A 164 -9.77 15.00 15.63
CA LYS A 164 -8.52 15.74 15.82
C LYS A 164 -8.29 16.83 14.78
N GLN A 165 -8.69 16.61 13.54
CA GLN A 165 -8.27 17.40 12.39
C GLN A 165 -9.42 18.15 11.70
N CYS A 166 -10.67 17.83 12.01
CA CYS A 166 -11.87 18.39 11.40
C CYS A 166 -12.84 18.88 12.49
N ASP A 167 -14.03 19.32 12.09
CA ASP A 167 -15.08 19.72 13.00
C ASP A 167 -15.79 18.48 13.60
N PRO A 168 -15.64 18.20 14.91
CA PRO A 168 -16.26 17.06 15.55
C PRO A 168 -17.79 17.07 15.52
N SER A 169 -18.42 18.25 15.40
CA SER A 169 -19.87 18.38 15.36
C SER A 169 -20.51 17.75 14.12
N LEU A 170 -19.70 17.46 13.09
CA LEU A 170 -20.13 16.79 11.86
C LEU A 170 -20.11 15.25 11.95
N LEU A 171 -19.58 14.70 13.05
CA LEU A 171 -19.66 13.27 13.31
C LEU A 171 -21.00 12.91 13.94
N ILE A 172 -21.62 11.85 13.41
CA ILE A 172 -22.78 11.22 14.04
C ILE A 172 -22.28 9.99 14.79
N SER A 173 -22.52 9.96 16.10
CA SER A 173 -22.22 8.76 16.88
C SER A 173 -23.08 7.59 16.40
N THR A 174 -22.45 6.48 16.06
CA THR A 174 -23.16 5.24 15.69
C THR A 174 -24.05 4.74 16.82
N GLY A 175 -23.69 5.01 18.07
CA GLY A 175 -24.55 4.74 19.24
C GLY A 175 -25.83 5.56 19.30
N ALA A 176 -25.92 6.69 18.56
CA ALA A 176 -27.14 7.50 18.45
C ALA A 176 -28.13 6.97 17.40
N ILE A 177 -27.73 5.98 16.60
CA ILE A 177 -28.55 5.39 15.52
C ILE A 177 -28.57 3.85 15.60
N PRO A 178 -28.83 3.25 16.80
CA PRO A 178 -28.73 1.80 17.00
C PRO A 178 -29.74 1.00 16.16
N ASP A 179 -30.87 1.63 15.78
CA ASP A 179 -31.89 1.00 14.93
C ASP A 179 -31.46 0.89 13.46
N LEU A 180 -30.48 1.68 13.03
CA LEU A 180 -29.97 1.66 11.66
C LEU A 180 -28.73 0.78 11.53
N ILE A 181 -27.81 0.87 12.48
CA ILE A 181 -26.52 0.18 12.41
C ILE A 181 -26.41 -0.82 13.55
N ARG A 182 -26.30 -2.09 13.19
CA ARG A 182 -26.07 -3.17 14.12
C ARG A 182 -24.69 -3.07 14.73
N GLN A 183 -24.63 -2.96 16.06
CA GLN A 183 -23.37 -3.00 16.79
C GLN A 183 -22.76 -4.42 16.73
N PRO A 184 -21.43 -4.55 16.67
CA PRO A 184 -20.79 -5.85 16.71
C PRO A 184 -21.14 -6.57 18.01
N SER A 185 -21.54 -7.82 17.91
CA SER A 185 -21.89 -8.63 19.07
C SER A 185 -20.76 -9.57 19.39
N LEU A 186 -20.15 -9.43 20.55
CA LEU A 186 -19.12 -10.35 21.08
C LEU A 186 -19.62 -11.81 21.18
N LYS A 187 -20.93 -12.04 21.08
CA LYS A 187 -21.53 -13.37 21.20
C LYS A 187 -21.51 -14.20 19.93
N ASN A 188 -21.22 -13.60 18.77
CA ASN A 188 -21.25 -14.29 17.47
C ASN A 188 -19.84 -14.69 16.95
N VAL A 189 -18.92 -15.00 17.84
CA VAL A 189 -17.56 -15.50 17.48
C VAL A 189 -17.62 -16.83 16.68
N ASN A 190 -18.79 -17.46 16.61
CA ASN A 190 -19.01 -18.73 15.90
C ASN A 190 -19.73 -18.57 14.55
N SER A 191 -19.93 -17.37 14.05
CA SER A 191 -20.53 -17.19 12.72
C SER A 191 -19.48 -17.36 11.62
N GLY A 192 -19.12 -18.58 11.34
CA GLY A 192 -18.73 -19.10 10.02
C GLY A 192 -17.49 -18.53 9.31
N GLY A 193 -16.76 -17.62 9.88
CA GLY A 193 -15.54 -17.09 9.25
C GLY A 193 -14.28 -17.69 9.88
N ASP A 194 -13.46 -18.34 9.08
CA ASP A 194 -12.17 -18.91 9.51
C ASP A 194 -11.05 -17.84 9.66
N TRP A 195 -11.38 -16.56 9.44
CA TRP A 195 -10.44 -15.46 9.49
C TRP A 195 -10.31 -14.84 10.88
N LYS A 196 -9.11 -14.78 11.38
CA LYS A 196 -8.76 -13.94 12.55
C LYS A 196 -8.11 -12.67 12.03
N VAL A 197 -8.73 -11.52 12.29
CA VAL A 197 -8.28 -10.22 11.79
C VAL A 197 -7.91 -9.33 12.96
N GLN A 198 -6.77 -8.66 12.85
CA GLN A 198 -6.32 -7.63 13.77
C GLN A 198 -5.89 -6.40 12.98
N VAL A 199 -6.32 -5.22 13.43
CA VAL A 199 -5.99 -3.93 12.79
C VAL A 199 -4.85 -3.25 13.54
N PHE A 200 -3.82 -2.87 12.80
CA PHE A 200 -2.68 -2.11 13.30
C PHE A 200 -2.60 -0.77 12.55
N ARG A 201 -1.94 0.21 13.12
CA ARG A 201 -1.74 1.49 12.47
C ARG A 201 -0.37 2.09 12.78
N SER A 202 0.04 3.04 11.95
CA SER A 202 1.15 3.93 12.21
C SER A 202 0.60 5.35 12.20
N ILE A 203 0.63 6.05 13.34
CA ILE A 203 0.02 7.36 13.51
C ILE A 203 0.66 8.11 14.71
N ASP A 204 0.63 9.44 14.70
CA ASP A 204 1.10 10.25 15.80
C ASP A 204 -0.04 10.94 16.57
N HIS A 205 0.31 11.51 17.72
CA HIS A 205 -0.61 12.22 18.60
C HIS A 205 -1.17 13.52 17.99
N ALA A 206 -0.54 14.06 16.93
CA ALA A 206 -1.04 15.26 16.25
C ALA A 206 -2.19 14.91 15.30
N SER A 207 -2.32 13.65 14.90
CA SER A 207 -3.28 13.19 13.90
C SER A 207 -4.43 12.36 14.45
N ALA A 208 -4.32 11.85 15.69
CA ALA A 208 -5.38 11.10 16.37
C ALA A 208 -5.64 11.62 17.78
N THR A 209 -6.86 11.44 18.27
CA THR A 209 -7.25 11.89 19.62
C THR A 209 -6.82 10.95 20.73
N THR A 210 -6.79 9.65 20.44
CA THR A 210 -6.51 8.62 21.43
C THR A 210 -5.19 7.92 21.10
N MET A 211 -4.24 8.04 22.01
CA MET A 211 -2.94 7.36 21.93
C MET A 211 -2.73 6.58 23.22
N PRO A 212 -2.00 5.46 23.18
CA PRO A 212 -1.60 4.78 24.41
C PRO A 212 -0.81 5.70 25.35
N ASN A 213 -0.96 5.54 26.64
CA ASN A 213 -0.32 6.40 27.64
C ASN A 213 1.20 6.46 27.45
N GLY A 214 1.74 7.68 27.35
CA GLY A 214 3.17 7.92 27.15
C GLY A 214 3.70 7.68 25.73
N VAL A 215 2.84 7.30 24.79
CA VAL A 215 3.22 7.06 23.40
C VAL A 215 2.87 8.30 22.55
N SER A 216 3.87 8.91 21.93
CA SER A 216 3.69 10.01 20.99
C SER A 216 3.46 9.56 19.55
N ILE A 217 3.92 8.37 19.23
CA ILE A 217 3.86 7.75 17.90
C ILE A 217 3.51 6.28 18.09
N GLU A 218 2.41 5.85 17.49
CA GLU A 218 2.04 4.44 17.41
C GLU A 218 2.72 3.81 16.20
N SER A 219 3.51 2.76 16.40
CA SER A 219 4.27 2.03 15.37
C SER A 219 3.89 0.56 15.28
N SER A 220 2.66 0.22 15.64
CA SER A 220 2.20 -1.17 15.74
C SER A 220 2.29 -1.95 14.42
N ILE A 221 2.26 -1.28 13.26
CA ILE A 221 2.53 -1.92 11.98
C ILE A 221 3.95 -2.49 11.93
N HIS A 222 4.95 -1.68 12.31
CA HIS A 222 6.34 -2.11 12.28
C HIS A 222 6.57 -3.29 13.23
N GLU A 223 5.98 -3.24 14.42
CA GLU A 223 6.03 -4.31 15.40
C GLU A 223 5.40 -5.61 14.89
N ALA A 224 4.21 -5.51 14.26
CA ALA A 224 3.54 -6.64 13.63
C ALA A 224 4.37 -7.29 12.52
N TYR A 225 5.06 -6.48 11.70
CA TYR A 225 5.97 -7.02 10.67
C TYR A 225 7.13 -7.78 11.29
N VAL A 226 7.79 -7.19 12.28
CA VAL A 226 8.94 -7.81 12.97
C VAL A 226 8.51 -9.13 13.59
N GLU A 227 7.37 -9.15 14.25
CA GLU A 227 6.82 -10.36 14.89
C GLU A 227 6.52 -11.44 13.84
N ALA A 228 5.85 -11.08 12.75
CA ALA A 228 5.52 -12.01 11.67
C ALA A 228 6.78 -12.57 10.98
N ILE A 229 7.81 -11.74 10.75
CA ILE A 229 9.10 -12.19 10.20
C ILE A 229 9.77 -13.19 11.13
N ARG A 230 9.77 -12.91 12.42
CA ARG A 230 10.39 -13.79 13.43
C ARG A 230 9.69 -15.15 13.53
N HIS A 231 8.38 -15.19 13.33
CA HIS A 231 7.59 -16.43 13.35
C HIS A 231 7.50 -17.16 12.01
N ALA A 232 7.95 -16.57 10.90
CA ALA A 232 7.94 -17.25 9.61
C ALA A 232 8.84 -18.50 9.63
N GLU A 233 8.35 -19.65 9.16
CA GLU A 233 9.07 -20.92 9.26
C GLU A 233 9.72 -21.35 7.95
N ARG A 234 9.05 -21.20 6.81
CA ARG A 234 9.50 -21.74 5.52
C ARG A 234 9.84 -20.69 4.49
N PHE A 235 9.00 -19.64 4.39
CA PHE A 235 9.24 -18.54 3.47
C PHE A 235 8.59 -17.23 3.90
N ILE A 236 9.04 -16.15 3.28
CA ILE A 236 8.40 -14.84 3.30
C ILE A 236 8.22 -14.39 1.84
N TYR A 237 7.00 -13.96 1.49
CA TYR A 237 6.69 -13.27 0.26
C TYR A 237 6.27 -11.85 0.57
N ILE A 238 6.84 -10.89 -0.13
CA ILE A 238 6.54 -9.45 0.04
C ILE A 238 6.27 -8.83 -1.31
N GLU A 239 5.21 -8.01 -1.38
CA GLU A 239 5.03 -7.00 -2.41
C GLU A 239 5.10 -5.64 -1.73
N ASN A 240 5.95 -4.74 -2.23
CA ASN A 240 6.04 -3.41 -1.67
C ASN A 240 6.48 -2.38 -2.69
N GLN A 241 5.87 -1.20 -2.64
CA GLN A 241 6.20 -0.07 -3.51
C GLN A 241 7.65 0.39 -3.33
N TYR A 242 8.14 0.43 -2.10
CA TYR A 242 9.52 0.79 -1.75
C TYR A 242 10.09 -0.23 -0.76
N PHE A 243 11.36 -0.56 -0.92
CA PHE A 243 12.03 -1.48 -0.02
C PHE A 243 13.35 -0.88 0.47
N ILE A 244 13.26 -0.07 1.52
CA ILE A 244 14.36 0.72 2.07
C ILE A 244 14.38 0.58 3.59
N GLY A 245 15.53 0.21 4.16
CA GLY A 245 15.68 0.09 5.61
C GLY A 245 17.05 -0.38 6.05
N GLY A 246 17.30 -0.33 7.36
CA GLY A 246 18.56 -0.80 7.96
C GLY A 246 19.76 0.09 7.66
N CYS A 247 19.59 1.39 7.53
CA CYS A 247 20.66 2.32 7.11
C CYS A 247 21.93 2.23 7.97
N HIS A 248 21.84 1.89 9.24
CA HIS A 248 23.01 1.71 10.12
C HIS A 248 23.97 0.61 9.65
N PHE A 249 23.47 -0.33 8.85
CA PHE A 249 24.26 -1.44 8.29
C PHE A 249 24.68 -1.19 6.82
N TRP A 250 24.28 -0.07 6.20
CA TRP A 250 24.69 0.25 4.84
C TRP A 250 26.17 0.59 4.77
N GLU A 251 26.75 0.52 3.60
CA GLU A 251 28.14 0.96 3.39
C GLU A 251 28.27 2.48 3.43
N LYS A 252 27.29 3.18 2.84
CA LYS A 252 27.19 4.64 2.79
C LYS A 252 25.91 5.09 3.48
N ASP A 253 25.80 6.38 3.74
CA ASP A 253 24.58 7.05 4.25
C ASP A 253 24.00 6.45 5.55
N LYS A 254 24.87 5.89 6.40
CA LYS A 254 24.49 5.24 7.67
C LYS A 254 23.66 6.13 8.59
N GLN A 255 23.75 7.44 8.42
CA GLN A 255 23.08 8.44 9.26
C GLN A 255 21.89 9.12 8.55
N CYS A 256 21.40 8.56 7.44
CA CYS A 256 20.24 9.11 6.74
C CYS A 256 18.93 9.12 7.54
N GLY A 257 18.93 8.55 8.76
CA GLY A 257 17.78 8.56 9.67
C GLY A 257 16.69 7.53 9.37
N CYS A 258 16.93 6.62 8.45
CA CYS A 258 15.99 5.53 8.14
C CYS A 258 15.95 4.50 9.28
N ARG A 259 14.87 4.51 10.06
CA ARG A 259 14.68 3.63 11.23
C ARG A 259 13.94 2.33 10.92
N ASN A 260 13.57 2.10 9.66
CA ASN A 260 12.90 0.86 9.27
C ASN A 260 13.83 -0.34 9.42
N LEU A 261 13.49 -1.27 10.32
CA LEU A 261 14.27 -2.46 10.60
C LEU A 261 13.81 -3.70 9.82
N ILE A 262 12.70 -3.65 9.11
CA ILE A 262 12.13 -4.80 8.38
C ILE A 262 13.18 -5.52 7.51
N PRO A 263 13.98 -4.83 6.66
CA PRO A 263 14.99 -5.50 5.87
C PRO A 263 16.08 -6.21 6.71
N VAL A 264 16.43 -5.63 7.85
CA VAL A 264 17.42 -6.23 8.78
C VAL A 264 16.83 -7.47 9.45
N GLU A 265 15.60 -7.40 9.93
CA GLU A 265 14.92 -8.55 10.56
C GLU A 265 14.77 -9.73 9.58
N ILE A 266 14.48 -9.44 8.31
CA ILE A 266 14.45 -10.47 7.25
C ILE A 266 15.84 -11.09 7.06
N ALA A 267 16.90 -10.27 6.95
CA ALA A 267 18.26 -10.77 6.83
C ALA A 267 18.65 -11.64 8.03
N LEU A 268 18.37 -11.17 9.26
CA LEU A 268 18.65 -11.93 10.50
C LEU A 268 17.86 -13.25 10.56
N LYS A 269 16.61 -13.26 10.08
CA LYS A 269 15.83 -14.50 9.96
C LYS A 269 16.51 -15.50 9.04
N VAL A 270 16.97 -15.07 7.86
CA VAL A 270 17.70 -15.93 6.93
C VAL A 270 19.01 -16.43 7.55
N LEU A 271 19.77 -15.56 8.23
CA LEU A 271 21.00 -15.95 8.95
C LEU A 271 20.73 -17.07 9.95
N ASN A 272 19.69 -16.92 10.76
CA ASN A 272 19.33 -17.92 11.76
C ASN A 272 18.96 -19.27 11.10
N LYS A 273 18.25 -19.24 9.96
CA LYS A 273 17.89 -20.44 9.21
C LYS A 273 19.13 -21.13 8.60
N ILE A 274 20.08 -20.35 8.06
CA ILE A 274 21.36 -20.88 7.58
C ILE A 274 22.13 -21.57 8.72
N LYS A 275 22.25 -20.92 9.88
CA LYS A 275 22.94 -21.50 11.07
C LYS A 275 22.26 -22.77 11.55
N ALA A 276 20.93 -22.84 11.46
CA ALA A 276 20.15 -24.03 11.81
C ALA A 276 20.17 -25.12 10.72
N LYS A 277 20.78 -24.85 9.55
CA LYS A 277 20.76 -25.72 8.38
C LYS A 277 19.35 -26.01 7.85
N GLU A 278 18.45 -25.05 8.03
CA GLU A 278 17.07 -25.11 7.59
C GLU A 278 16.86 -24.37 6.27
N ARG A 279 16.03 -24.92 5.39
CA ARG A 279 15.63 -24.22 4.14
C ARG A 279 14.69 -23.08 4.47
N PHE A 280 14.99 -21.91 3.90
CA PHE A 280 14.14 -20.73 3.99
C PHE A 280 14.26 -19.91 2.71
N ALA A 281 13.18 -19.31 2.25
CA ALA A 281 13.20 -18.49 1.03
C ALA A 281 12.47 -17.17 1.25
N VAL A 282 13.03 -16.10 0.71
CA VAL A 282 12.44 -14.75 0.73
C VAL A 282 12.27 -14.27 -0.70
N TYR A 283 11.04 -13.91 -1.05
CA TYR A 283 10.65 -13.38 -2.35
C TYR A 283 10.11 -11.97 -2.16
N ILE A 284 10.75 -10.99 -2.78
CA ILE A 284 10.36 -9.58 -2.65
C ILE A 284 10.08 -9.01 -4.04
N VAL A 285 8.86 -8.53 -4.24
CA VAL A 285 8.41 -7.93 -5.49
C VAL A 285 8.31 -6.42 -5.28
N ILE A 286 9.03 -5.67 -6.11
CA ILE A 286 9.07 -4.20 -6.08
C ILE A 286 8.93 -3.65 -7.49
N PRO A 287 8.54 -2.38 -7.68
CA PRO A 287 8.58 -1.75 -9.00
C PRO A 287 10.01 -1.72 -9.56
N MET A 288 10.15 -1.86 -10.87
CA MET A 288 11.42 -1.72 -11.55
C MET A 288 11.98 -0.28 -11.42
N TRP A 289 11.06 0.70 -11.46
CA TRP A 289 11.32 2.12 -11.25
C TRP A 289 10.33 2.67 -10.23
N PRO A 290 10.75 3.57 -9.34
CA PRO A 290 9.83 4.38 -8.54
C PRO A 290 8.92 5.22 -9.44
N GLU A 291 7.80 5.69 -8.90
CA GLU A 291 6.91 6.61 -9.59
C GLU A 291 7.63 7.92 -9.91
N GLY A 292 7.56 8.35 -11.17
CA GLY A 292 8.21 9.55 -11.68
C GLY A 292 9.24 9.27 -12.77
N LEU A 293 9.81 10.34 -13.33
CA LEU A 293 10.81 10.22 -14.38
C LEU A 293 12.09 9.56 -13.84
N PRO A 294 12.61 8.53 -14.50
CA PRO A 294 13.81 7.80 -14.03
C PRO A 294 15.02 8.68 -13.79
N GLU A 295 15.19 9.75 -14.56
CA GLU A 295 16.34 10.67 -14.49
C GLU A 295 16.19 11.71 -13.36
N SER A 296 15.02 11.79 -12.71
CA SER A 296 14.81 12.78 -11.65
C SER A 296 15.56 12.42 -10.37
N GLU A 297 16.02 13.43 -9.66
CA GLU A 297 16.77 13.27 -8.42
C GLU A 297 16.03 12.42 -7.37
N PRO A 298 14.73 12.65 -7.08
CA PRO A 298 14.01 11.82 -6.11
C PRO A 298 13.94 10.33 -6.50
N VAL A 299 13.78 10.02 -7.78
CA VAL A 299 13.75 8.63 -8.27
C VAL A 299 15.13 7.99 -8.11
N GLN A 300 16.20 8.72 -8.45
CA GLN A 300 17.57 8.23 -8.30
C GLN A 300 17.94 8.01 -6.83
N ASP A 301 17.52 8.87 -5.93
CA ASP A 301 17.70 8.70 -4.48
C ASP A 301 17.04 7.42 -3.97
N ILE A 302 15.78 7.18 -4.34
CA ILE A 302 15.05 5.95 -3.96
C ILE A 302 15.80 4.72 -4.47
N LEU A 303 16.24 4.73 -5.72
CA LEU A 303 17.00 3.63 -6.31
C LEU A 303 18.33 3.41 -5.59
N HIS A 304 19.03 4.50 -5.21
CA HIS A 304 20.26 4.44 -4.45
C HIS A 304 20.04 3.74 -3.11
N TRP A 305 19.06 4.14 -2.31
CA TRP A 305 18.83 3.53 -1.00
C TRP A 305 18.24 2.13 -1.06
N THR A 306 17.42 1.85 -2.07
CA THR A 306 16.98 0.47 -2.35
C THR A 306 18.19 -0.42 -2.63
N ARG A 307 19.16 0.06 -3.43
CA ARG A 307 20.40 -0.66 -3.72
C ARG A 307 21.26 -0.88 -2.47
N GLN A 308 21.38 0.14 -1.61
CA GLN A 308 22.08 0.02 -0.33
C GLN A 308 21.42 -1.03 0.58
N THR A 309 20.10 -1.03 0.65
CA THR A 309 19.32 -2.01 1.42
C THR A 309 19.54 -3.43 0.91
N MET A 310 19.42 -3.64 -0.42
CA MET A 310 19.64 -4.95 -1.04
C MET A 310 21.09 -5.42 -0.84
N GLY A 311 22.06 -4.52 -1.04
CA GLY A 311 23.49 -4.81 -0.84
C GLY A 311 23.80 -5.25 0.58
N MET A 312 23.24 -4.57 1.57
CA MET A 312 23.36 -4.92 2.98
C MET A 312 22.81 -6.33 3.24
N MET A 313 21.59 -6.64 2.75
CA MET A 313 20.98 -7.95 2.98
C MET A 313 21.79 -9.08 2.32
N TYR A 314 22.20 -8.91 1.07
CA TYR A 314 23.02 -9.92 0.37
C TYR A 314 24.39 -10.11 1.03
N LYS A 315 24.99 -9.05 1.55
CA LYS A 315 26.26 -9.12 2.26
C LYS A 315 26.11 -9.95 3.54
N LEU A 316 25.13 -9.62 4.39
CA LEU A 316 24.88 -10.36 5.64
C LEU A 316 24.61 -11.84 5.40
N ILE A 317 23.79 -12.16 4.39
CA ILE A 317 23.48 -13.55 4.02
C ILE A 317 24.74 -14.26 3.48
N GLY A 318 25.55 -13.59 2.66
CA GLY A 318 26.80 -14.14 2.12
C GLY A 318 27.81 -14.46 3.24
N GLU A 319 27.98 -13.57 4.20
CA GLU A 319 28.82 -13.77 5.37
C GLU A 319 28.33 -14.99 6.19
N ALA A 320 27.03 -15.12 6.43
CA ALA A 320 26.47 -16.27 7.15
C ALA A 320 26.67 -17.61 6.42
N ILE A 321 26.54 -17.64 5.08
CA ILE A 321 26.84 -18.84 4.29
C ILE A 321 28.31 -19.22 4.45
N GLN A 322 29.23 -18.25 4.32
CA GLN A 322 30.65 -18.47 4.48
C GLN A 322 31.00 -18.98 5.89
N GLU A 323 30.42 -18.39 6.93
CA GLU A 323 30.61 -18.83 8.33
C GLU A 323 30.07 -20.24 8.60
N SER A 324 28.99 -20.63 7.93
CA SER A 324 28.38 -21.96 8.10
C SER A 324 29.20 -23.10 7.50
N GLY A 325 30.12 -22.80 6.56
CA GLY A 325 30.85 -23.77 5.79
C GLY A 325 30.01 -24.59 4.80
N GLU A 326 28.73 -24.29 4.67
CA GLU A 326 27.83 -24.96 3.71
C GLU A 326 27.95 -24.32 2.32
N PRO A 327 27.87 -25.14 1.26
CA PRO A 327 27.81 -24.59 -0.11
C PRO A 327 26.48 -23.84 -0.32
N GLY A 328 26.53 -22.68 -0.94
CA GLY A 328 25.32 -21.91 -1.25
C GLY A 328 25.62 -20.53 -1.79
N HIS A 329 24.58 -19.88 -2.28
CA HIS A 329 24.63 -18.52 -2.79
C HIS A 329 23.51 -17.71 -2.12
N PRO A 330 23.69 -16.41 -1.82
CA PRO A 330 22.64 -15.61 -1.20
C PRO A 330 21.28 -15.65 -1.95
N ARG A 331 21.30 -15.83 -3.26
CA ARG A 331 20.08 -15.99 -4.07
C ARG A 331 19.34 -17.31 -3.87
N ASP A 332 19.91 -18.27 -3.18
CA ASP A 332 19.20 -19.48 -2.78
C ASP A 332 18.18 -19.17 -1.65
N TYR A 333 18.37 -18.03 -0.97
CA TYR A 333 17.56 -17.58 0.15
C TYR A 333 16.77 -16.32 -0.11
N LEU A 334 17.31 -15.36 -0.87
CA LEU A 334 16.72 -14.03 -1.07
C LEU A 334 16.70 -13.64 -2.55
N ASN A 335 15.51 -13.31 -3.06
CA ASN A 335 15.34 -12.84 -4.42
C ASN A 335 14.43 -11.62 -4.50
N PHE A 336 14.83 -10.66 -5.36
CA PHE A 336 14.03 -9.51 -5.72
C PHE A 336 13.50 -9.66 -7.14
N PHE A 337 12.24 -9.31 -7.32
CA PHE A 337 11.53 -9.39 -8.60
C PHE A 337 10.85 -8.08 -8.93
N CYS A 338 10.61 -7.86 -10.22
CA CYS A 338 9.79 -6.77 -10.72
C CYS A 338 8.74 -7.34 -11.68
N LEU A 339 7.54 -6.78 -11.65
CA LEU A 339 6.50 -7.14 -12.60
C LEU A 339 6.68 -6.36 -13.92
N ALA A 340 6.40 -7.02 -15.01
CA ALA A 340 6.38 -6.40 -16.33
C ALA A 340 5.38 -7.15 -17.22
N ASN A 341 4.78 -6.41 -18.16
CA ASN A 341 3.91 -6.99 -19.17
C ASN A 341 4.47 -6.73 -20.57
N ARG A 342 4.10 -7.60 -21.52
CA ARG A 342 4.37 -7.49 -22.93
C ARG A 342 3.14 -7.89 -23.71
N GLU A 343 2.62 -6.99 -24.54
CA GLU A 343 1.44 -7.25 -25.36
C GLU A 343 1.79 -7.40 -26.84
N GLU A 344 1.26 -8.43 -27.45
CA GLU A 344 1.30 -8.58 -28.89
C GLU A 344 0.34 -7.58 -29.56
N HIS A 345 0.70 -7.11 -30.74
CA HIS A 345 -0.15 -6.25 -31.54
C HIS A 345 -1.41 -7.01 -31.99
N ARG A 346 -2.56 -6.38 -31.84
CA ARG A 346 -3.85 -6.92 -32.30
C ARG A 346 -4.46 -6.05 -33.40
N LYS A 347 -5.14 -6.69 -34.34
CA LYS A 347 -5.91 -5.99 -35.35
C LYS A 347 -7.01 -5.15 -34.69
N GLY A 348 -7.11 -3.89 -35.07
CA GLY A 348 -8.12 -2.97 -34.53
C GLY A 348 -7.69 -2.25 -33.26
N GLU A 349 -6.44 -2.36 -32.84
CA GLU A 349 -5.93 -1.51 -31.76
C GLU A 349 -5.98 -0.02 -32.11
N PHE A 350 -6.05 0.80 -31.09
CA PHE A 350 -5.98 2.25 -31.21
C PHE A 350 -4.71 2.68 -31.93
N VAL A 351 -4.88 3.48 -32.97
CA VAL A 351 -3.76 4.10 -33.71
C VAL A 351 -3.66 5.55 -33.27
N PRO A 352 -2.62 5.93 -32.52
CA PRO A 352 -2.47 7.29 -32.04
C PRO A 352 -2.22 8.25 -33.22
N PRO A 353 -2.72 9.51 -33.16
CA PRO A 353 -2.50 10.50 -34.23
C PRO A 353 -1.05 10.95 -34.36
N TYR A 354 -0.25 10.79 -33.32
CA TYR A 354 1.17 11.15 -33.29
C TYR A 354 2.00 9.98 -32.80
N SER A 355 3.26 9.94 -33.22
CA SER A 355 4.25 8.97 -32.74
C SER A 355 5.31 9.64 -31.86
N PRO A 356 5.87 8.93 -30.87
CA PRO A 356 7.05 9.40 -30.17
C PRO A 356 8.24 9.58 -31.11
N GLN A 357 9.17 10.42 -30.72
CA GLN A 357 10.43 10.60 -31.45
C GLN A 357 11.19 9.27 -31.53
N PRO A 358 11.69 8.87 -32.72
CA PRO A 358 12.50 7.66 -32.86
C PRO A 358 13.69 7.63 -31.90
N THR A 359 14.07 6.43 -31.47
CA THR A 359 15.17 6.16 -30.53
C THR A 359 14.96 6.56 -29.06
N THR A 360 13.88 7.30 -28.75
CA THR A 360 13.51 7.61 -27.36
C THR A 360 13.07 6.34 -26.60
N GLN A 361 13.07 6.40 -25.27
CA GLN A 361 12.55 5.32 -24.43
C GLN A 361 11.07 5.05 -24.73
N TYR A 362 10.28 6.12 -24.99
CA TYR A 362 8.88 5.98 -25.36
C TYR A 362 8.72 5.19 -26.67
N TRP A 363 9.47 5.58 -27.71
CA TRP A 363 9.45 4.87 -29.00
C TRP A 363 9.86 3.40 -28.84
N LYS A 364 10.89 3.12 -28.04
CA LYS A 364 11.32 1.75 -27.72
C LYS A 364 10.23 0.96 -27.01
N ALA A 365 9.57 1.54 -26.02
CA ALA A 365 8.47 0.88 -25.31
C ALA A 365 7.31 0.51 -26.25
N GLN A 366 6.95 1.42 -27.17
CA GLN A 366 5.95 1.13 -28.21
C GLN A 366 6.39 0.05 -29.19
N THR A 367 7.62 0.12 -29.69
CA THR A 367 8.14 -0.83 -30.67
C THR A 367 8.30 -2.22 -30.08
N GLN A 368 8.80 -2.31 -28.84
CA GLN A 368 8.99 -3.58 -28.14
C GLN A 368 7.72 -4.07 -27.46
N ARG A 369 6.72 -3.20 -27.33
CA ARG A 369 5.42 -3.46 -26.71
C ARG A 369 5.55 -4.02 -25.30
N ARG A 370 6.50 -3.48 -24.54
CA ARG A 370 6.83 -3.92 -23.19
C ARG A 370 6.95 -2.73 -22.24
N SER A 371 6.38 -2.89 -21.05
CA SER A 371 6.53 -1.95 -19.95
C SER A 371 6.51 -2.67 -18.62
N MET A 372 7.03 -2.04 -17.58
CA MET A 372 6.84 -2.53 -16.22
C MET A 372 5.37 -2.42 -15.83
N VAL A 373 4.98 -3.23 -14.85
CA VAL A 373 3.77 -3.08 -14.04
C VAL A 373 4.18 -2.43 -12.73
N TYR A 374 3.55 -1.32 -12.37
CA TYR A 374 3.89 -0.62 -11.15
C TYR A 374 3.31 -1.33 -9.93
N VAL A 375 4.17 -1.93 -9.12
CA VAL A 375 3.79 -2.62 -7.89
C VAL A 375 3.58 -1.58 -6.80
N HIS A 376 2.32 -1.33 -6.44
CA HIS A 376 1.95 -0.40 -5.37
C HIS A 376 1.38 -1.10 -4.14
N SER A 377 1.15 -2.39 -4.19
CA SER A 377 0.77 -3.22 -3.06
C SER A 377 1.75 -3.09 -1.89
N LYS A 378 1.26 -3.29 -0.69
CA LYS A 378 2.01 -3.39 0.56
C LYS A 378 1.51 -4.65 1.26
N LEU A 379 2.12 -5.78 0.91
CA LEU A 379 1.66 -7.12 1.28
C LEU A 379 2.84 -7.96 1.76
N MET A 380 2.64 -8.70 2.84
CA MET A 380 3.55 -9.76 3.26
C MET A 380 2.76 -11.03 3.56
N ILE A 381 3.25 -12.16 3.07
CA ILE A 381 2.74 -13.51 3.33
C ILE A 381 3.87 -14.35 3.92
N GLY A 382 3.60 -14.99 5.06
CA GLY A 382 4.49 -15.98 5.66
C GLY A 382 3.70 -17.25 5.98
N MET A 383 4.30 -18.42 5.79
CA MET A 383 3.62 -19.69 6.08
C MET A 383 3.70 -20.08 7.56
N GLU A 384 2.60 -20.70 8.01
CA GLU A 384 2.20 -21.47 9.19
C GLU A 384 1.27 -20.80 10.20
N LEU A 385 1.28 -19.51 10.29
CA LEU A 385 0.09 -18.76 10.67
C LEU A 385 -0.21 -17.96 9.43
N SER A 386 -1.09 -18.40 8.56
CA SER A 386 -1.39 -17.76 7.29
C SER A 386 -1.66 -16.26 7.47
N LEU A 387 -0.59 -15.53 7.70
CA LEU A 387 -0.61 -14.13 8.02
C LEU A 387 -0.50 -13.37 6.70
N ILE A 388 -1.62 -12.84 6.25
CA ILE A 388 -1.65 -11.88 5.15
C ILE A 388 -1.68 -10.51 5.79
N ILE A 389 -0.64 -9.73 5.54
CA ILE A 389 -0.53 -8.38 6.06
C ILE A 389 -0.72 -7.42 4.90
N PHE A 390 -1.84 -6.73 4.87
CA PHE A 390 -2.04 -5.60 3.97
C PHE A 390 -1.54 -4.34 4.67
N VAL A 391 -0.55 -3.68 4.10
CA VAL A 391 0.04 -2.48 4.68
C VAL A 391 -0.01 -1.35 3.69
N SER A 392 -0.59 -0.27 4.10
CA SER A 392 -0.29 1.02 3.51
C SER A 392 0.94 1.60 4.21
N LEU A 393 2.10 1.06 3.90
CA LEU A 393 3.38 1.57 4.35
C LEU A 393 3.95 2.43 3.24
N ALA A 394 3.60 3.69 3.20
CA ALA A 394 4.31 4.61 2.35
C ALA A 394 5.68 4.88 2.98
N ALA A 395 6.67 4.13 2.56
CA ALA A 395 8.04 4.39 2.92
C ALA A 395 8.61 5.41 1.95
N MET A 396 8.49 6.69 2.28
CA MET A 396 9.44 7.66 1.81
C MET A 396 9.55 8.85 2.72
N HIS A 397 10.52 8.82 3.58
CA HIS A 397 11.25 10.02 3.96
C HIS A 397 12.71 9.69 4.13
N ILE A 398 13.44 10.23 3.26
CA ILE A 398 14.84 10.12 3.05
C ILE A 398 15.62 11.03 3.98
N TYR A 399 14.96 12.02 4.51
CA TYR A 399 15.53 12.91 5.50
C TYR A 399 14.56 13.00 6.68
N PHE A 400 14.96 12.45 7.84
CA PHE A 400 14.35 12.55 9.16
C PHE A 400 13.17 11.63 9.51
N SER A 401 13.35 10.92 10.62
CA SER A 401 12.40 10.28 11.52
C SER A 401 11.02 9.92 10.92
N MET A 402 10.92 8.70 10.43
CA MET A 402 9.74 8.21 9.76
C MET A 402 8.58 7.94 10.68
N THR A 403 7.54 8.73 10.57
CA THR A 403 6.20 8.33 10.94
C THR A 403 5.26 8.67 9.80
N LYS A 404 5.02 7.69 8.94
CA LYS A 404 3.90 7.76 8.00
C LYS A 404 2.70 7.06 8.60
N TYR A 405 1.57 7.69 8.48
CA TYR A 405 0.30 7.19 9.01
C TYR A 405 -0.26 6.12 8.08
N SER A 406 -0.29 4.90 8.55
CA SER A 406 -0.77 3.75 7.79
C SER A 406 -1.69 2.88 8.65
N LEU A 407 -2.53 2.11 8.03
CA LEU A 407 -3.39 1.13 8.65
C LEU A 407 -3.07 -0.25 8.09
N LEU A 408 -2.96 -1.24 8.95
CA LEU A 408 -2.61 -2.62 8.63
C LEU A 408 -3.74 -3.53 9.06
N VAL A 409 -4.06 -4.49 8.23
CA VAL A 409 -4.90 -5.63 8.60
C VAL A 409 -4.09 -6.90 8.54
N VAL A 410 -4.15 -7.66 9.61
CA VAL A 410 -3.53 -8.97 9.73
C VAL A 410 -4.63 -10.03 9.72
N GLY A 411 -4.60 -10.92 8.74
CA GLY A 411 -5.49 -12.07 8.68
C GLY A 411 -4.71 -13.38 8.78
N ALA A 412 -5.18 -14.31 9.61
CA ALA A 412 -4.60 -15.65 9.71
C ALA A 412 -5.51 -16.67 8.99
N TRP A 413 -4.94 -17.40 8.03
CA TRP A 413 -5.58 -18.55 7.40
C TRP A 413 -5.30 -19.81 8.22
N ARG A 414 -6.35 -20.55 8.56
CA ARG A 414 -6.17 -21.92 9.02
C ARG A 414 -6.40 -22.84 7.82
N LEU A 415 -5.34 -23.40 7.25
CA LEU A 415 -5.50 -24.54 6.36
C LEU A 415 -6.13 -25.66 7.18
N LEU A 416 -7.38 -26.04 6.83
CA LEU A 416 -7.93 -27.29 7.26
C LEU A 416 -7.03 -28.39 6.69
N SER A 417 -6.26 -29.02 7.54
CA SER A 417 -5.69 -30.32 7.23
C SER A 417 -6.85 -31.26 7.09
N SER A 418 -7.22 -31.57 5.84
CA SER A 418 -8.05 -32.73 5.54
C SER A 418 -7.31 -33.96 6.09
N GLY A 419 -7.87 -34.58 7.14
CA GLY A 419 -7.49 -35.87 7.63
C GLY A 419 -7.80 -36.97 6.63
#